data_4f151a28e62c9008e9ab152539f03f0e
#
_entry.id   4f151a28e62c9008e9ab152539f03f0e
#
_cell.length_a   1.000
_cell.length_b   1.000
_cell.length_c   1.000
_cell.angle_alpha   90.00
_cell.angle_beta   90.00
_cell.angle_gamma   90.00
#
_symmetry.space_group_name_H-M   'P 1'
#
loop_
_entity.id
_entity.type
_entity.pdbx_description
1 polymer ?
#
loop_
_entity_poly.entity_id
_entity_poly.type
_entity_poly.pdbx_seq_one_letter_code
_entity_poly.pdbx_strand_id
1 'polypeptide(L)'
;RCKVYSLVDVDNVSLPSVIHPYTNVEVNNSSMPMDLVSVVSGIPNTEAVVYNQMIFIPNQKRELALLDKKKNRHASMPNPGNQMAVEDIKRVQEVVARESKQLVYTHYNLVVAMSADTDLHKCTNHLENQFSRMGIHISKRAYNQLELFVNSFPGNCYGMNPDYDRFLTLGDAAACLMYKERILHSEKTPLKIYYTDRQ
;
A
#
# COMPACT_ATOMS: atom_id res chain seq x y z
N ARG A 1 -2.22 -11.34 -21.50
CA ARG A 1 -2.68 -9.96 -21.18
C ARG A 1 -2.13 -9.52 -19.83
N CYS A 2 -1.75 -8.25 -19.73
CA CYS A 2 -1.34 -7.70 -18.43
C CYS A 2 -2.27 -6.55 -18.06
N LYS A 3 -2.57 -6.43 -16.76
CA LYS A 3 -3.26 -5.28 -16.19
C LYS A 3 -2.54 -4.85 -14.91
N VAL A 4 -2.45 -3.54 -14.73
CA VAL A 4 -1.88 -2.95 -13.52
C VAL A 4 -3.01 -2.40 -12.66
N TYR A 5 -3.02 -2.81 -11.40
CA TYR A 5 -3.94 -2.30 -10.39
C TYR A 5 -3.16 -1.43 -9.42
N SER A 6 -3.45 -0.14 -9.40
CA SER A 6 -2.86 0.78 -8.43
C SER A 6 -3.66 0.74 -7.12
N LEU A 7 -2.97 0.72 -6.00
CA LEU A 7 -3.56 0.91 -4.67
C LEU A 7 -3.56 2.39 -4.27
N VAL A 8 -3.08 3.26 -5.16
CA VAL A 8 -3.02 4.72 -4.98
C VAL A 8 -3.87 5.38 -6.04
N ASP A 9 -4.79 6.22 -5.62
CA ASP A 9 -5.58 7.08 -6.50
C ASP A 9 -5.67 8.50 -5.93
N VAL A 10 -5.73 9.51 -6.80
CA VAL A 10 -5.83 10.93 -6.41
C VAL A 10 -7.06 11.18 -5.55
N ASP A 11 -8.17 10.57 -5.96
CA ASP A 11 -9.48 10.83 -5.35
C ASP A 11 -9.78 9.89 -4.19
N ASN A 12 -8.98 8.84 -3.99
CA ASN A 12 -9.34 7.77 -3.06
C ASN A 12 -8.12 7.00 -2.56
N VAL A 13 -7.23 7.67 -1.84
CA VAL A 13 -6.19 6.98 -1.07
C VAL A 13 -6.82 6.56 0.26
N SER A 14 -7.44 5.39 0.27
CA SER A 14 -7.99 4.80 1.48
C SER A 14 -7.09 3.66 1.93
N LEU A 15 -6.06 4.02 2.70
CA LEU A 15 -5.31 3.05 3.48
C LEU A 15 -5.87 3.04 4.90
N PRO A 16 -6.00 1.87 5.54
CA PRO A 16 -6.42 1.80 6.93
C PRO A 16 -5.46 2.60 7.82
N SER A 17 -5.99 3.26 8.84
CA SER A 17 -5.21 4.11 9.76
C SER A 17 -4.10 3.33 10.49
N VAL A 18 -4.31 2.04 10.67
CA VAL A 18 -3.32 1.09 11.19
C VAL A 18 -3.28 -0.08 10.24
N ILE A 19 -2.15 -0.28 9.59
CA ILE A 19 -1.93 -1.45 8.75
C ILE A 19 -1.18 -2.47 9.59
N HIS A 20 -1.84 -3.56 9.87
CA HIS A 20 -1.23 -4.69 10.52
C HIS A 20 -0.50 -5.56 9.48
N PRO A 21 0.64 -6.15 9.83
CA PRO A 21 1.35 -7.04 8.91
C PRO A 21 0.58 -8.33 8.58
N TYR A 22 -0.49 -8.58 9.29
CA TYR A 22 -1.41 -9.69 9.06
C TYR A 22 -2.82 -9.31 9.52
N THR A 23 -3.82 -9.89 8.90
CA THR A 23 -5.21 -9.87 9.38
C THR A 23 -5.57 -11.23 9.97
N ASN A 24 -6.38 -11.24 11.01
CA ASN A 24 -6.95 -12.49 11.51
C ASN A 24 -8.16 -12.85 10.65
N VAL A 25 -8.12 -14.03 10.06
CA VAL A 25 -9.27 -14.60 9.36
C VAL A 25 -9.88 -15.66 10.26
N GLU A 26 -11.17 -15.52 10.53
CA GLU A 26 -11.92 -16.52 11.27
C GLU A 26 -12.28 -17.70 10.36
N VAL A 27 -11.76 -18.87 10.71
CA VAL A 27 -12.09 -20.12 10.04
C VAL A 27 -12.50 -21.12 11.11
N ASN A 28 -13.75 -21.58 11.06
CA ASN A 28 -14.28 -22.60 11.98
C ASN A 28 -14.02 -22.32 13.47
N ASN A 29 -14.35 -21.13 13.94
CA ASN A 29 -14.11 -20.65 15.32
C ASN A 29 -12.63 -20.54 15.75
N SER A 30 -11.70 -20.59 14.81
CA SER A 30 -10.28 -20.32 15.07
C SER A 30 -9.83 -19.10 14.24
N SER A 31 -9.09 -18.20 14.88
CA SER A 31 -8.52 -17.03 14.24
C SER A 31 -7.15 -17.38 13.71
N MET A 32 -6.99 -17.32 12.38
CA MET A 32 -5.70 -17.56 11.72
C MET A 32 -5.12 -16.24 11.22
N PRO A 33 -3.85 -15.92 11.54
CA PRO A 33 -3.19 -14.77 10.98
C PRO A 33 -2.85 -15.00 9.50
N MET A 34 -3.29 -14.10 8.65
CA MET A 34 -2.96 -14.10 7.22
C MET A 34 -2.17 -12.84 6.86
N ASP A 35 -1.15 -13.02 6.03
CA ASP A 35 -0.41 -11.89 5.46
C ASP A 35 -1.27 -11.12 4.47
N LEU A 36 -1.13 -9.79 4.48
CA LEU A 36 -1.78 -8.95 3.49
C LEU A 36 -1.34 -9.32 2.06
N VAL A 37 -0.07 -9.67 1.89
CA VAL A 37 0.48 -10.07 0.58
C VAL A 37 0.01 -11.45 0.15
N SER A 38 -0.39 -12.34 1.07
CA SER A 38 -0.90 -13.67 0.71
C SER A 38 -2.19 -13.62 -0.11
N VAL A 39 -2.96 -12.55 0.03
CA VAL A 39 -4.15 -12.29 -0.78
C VAL A 39 -3.83 -12.17 -2.26
N VAL A 40 -2.63 -11.70 -2.58
CA VAL A 40 -2.16 -11.52 -3.95
C VAL A 40 -1.85 -12.86 -4.62
N SER A 41 -1.47 -13.89 -3.86
CA SER A 41 -1.13 -15.21 -4.39
C SER A 41 -2.34 -16.06 -4.78
N GLY A 42 -3.53 -15.70 -4.33
CA GLY A 42 -4.77 -16.46 -4.57
C GLY A 42 -5.62 -15.97 -5.75
N ILE A 43 -5.10 -15.12 -6.63
CA ILE A 43 -5.86 -14.57 -7.74
C ILE A 43 -6.13 -15.65 -8.78
N PRO A 44 -7.39 -15.95 -9.11
CA PRO A 44 -7.71 -17.04 -10.02
C PRO A 44 -7.28 -16.75 -11.47
N ASN A 45 -6.86 -17.78 -12.18
CA ASN A 45 -6.53 -17.74 -13.62
C ASN A 45 -5.44 -16.73 -13.99
N THR A 46 -4.47 -16.54 -13.13
CA THR A 46 -3.31 -15.68 -13.38
C THR A 46 -2.06 -16.53 -13.64
N GLU A 47 -1.23 -16.10 -14.57
CA GLU A 47 0.06 -16.71 -14.89
C GLU A 47 1.16 -16.18 -13.98
N ALA A 48 1.11 -14.88 -13.69
CA ALA A 48 2.05 -14.23 -12.79
C ALA A 48 1.41 -13.00 -12.14
N VAL A 49 1.80 -12.75 -10.90
CA VAL A 49 1.43 -11.55 -10.15
C VAL A 49 2.70 -10.94 -9.56
N VAL A 50 2.91 -9.67 -9.83
CA VAL A 50 4.04 -8.91 -9.28
C VAL A 50 3.48 -7.80 -8.43
N TYR A 51 3.78 -7.81 -7.14
CA TYR A 51 3.51 -6.69 -6.25
C TYR A 51 4.71 -5.76 -6.27
N ASN A 52 4.48 -4.50 -6.57
CA ASN A 52 5.48 -3.46 -6.56
C ASN A 52 5.19 -2.46 -5.45
N GLN A 53 6.21 -2.18 -4.68
CA GLN A 53 6.21 -1.13 -3.68
C GLN A 53 7.36 -0.18 -3.98
N MET A 54 7.03 1.07 -4.22
CA MET A 54 7.99 2.11 -4.56
C MET A 54 8.00 3.13 -3.45
N ILE A 55 9.20 3.42 -2.94
CA ILE A 55 9.42 4.36 -1.85
C ILE A 55 10.39 5.42 -2.34
N PHE A 56 9.97 6.67 -2.31
CA PHE A 56 10.76 7.83 -2.68
C PHE A 56 11.09 8.62 -1.42
N ILE A 57 12.38 8.76 -1.14
CA ILE A 57 12.86 9.46 0.05
C ILE A 57 13.16 10.91 -0.33
N PRO A 58 12.30 11.88 0.05
CA PRO A 58 12.49 13.28 -0.29
C PRO A 58 13.46 13.97 0.68
N ASN A 59 13.84 15.20 0.35
CA ASN A 59 14.53 16.06 1.29
C ASN A 59 13.57 16.48 2.41
N GLN A 60 13.83 16.01 3.63
CA GLN A 60 12.95 16.20 4.79
C GLN A 60 12.68 17.67 5.12
N LYS A 61 13.72 18.53 5.06
CA LYS A 61 13.55 19.97 5.31
C LYS A 61 12.60 20.63 4.32
N ARG A 62 12.71 20.23 3.05
CA ARG A 62 11.84 20.75 1.99
C ARG A 62 10.40 20.30 2.21
N GLU A 63 10.19 19.03 2.54
CA GLU A 63 8.85 18.49 2.74
C GLU A 63 8.16 19.10 3.96
N LEU A 64 8.87 19.25 5.08
CA LEU A 64 8.33 19.92 6.25
C LEU A 64 7.97 21.37 5.96
N ALA A 65 8.80 22.09 5.17
CA ALA A 65 8.48 23.46 4.76
C ALA A 65 7.25 23.53 3.83
N LEU A 66 7.06 22.52 2.98
CA LEU A 66 5.85 22.41 2.12
C LEU A 66 4.60 22.13 2.97
N LEU A 67 4.71 21.25 3.98
CA LEU A 67 3.62 21.02 4.93
C LEU A 67 3.27 22.29 5.72
N ASP A 68 4.25 23.08 6.16
CA ASP A 68 4.01 24.36 6.80
C ASP A 68 3.27 25.34 5.89
N LYS A 69 3.68 25.46 4.64
CA LYS A 69 2.99 26.30 3.65
C LYS A 69 1.55 25.85 3.45
N LYS A 70 1.33 24.53 3.33
CA LYS A 70 0.01 23.93 3.17
C LYS A 70 -0.86 24.22 4.40
N LYS A 71 -0.32 24.02 5.60
CA LYS A 71 -0.99 24.33 6.88
C LYS A 71 -1.44 25.80 6.94
N ASN A 72 -0.53 26.74 6.63
CA ASN A 72 -0.83 28.16 6.64
C ASN A 72 -1.90 28.54 5.60
N ARG A 73 -1.87 27.91 4.43
CA ARG A 73 -2.89 28.10 3.39
C ARG A 73 -4.27 27.63 3.86
N HIS A 74 -4.38 26.47 4.50
CA HIS A 74 -5.64 25.98 5.06
C HIS A 74 -6.11 26.88 6.24
N ALA A 75 -5.19 27.34 7.09
CA ALA A 75 -5.51 28.22 8.20
C ALA A 75 -6.05 29.59 7.76
N SER A 76 -5.63 30.09 6.57
CA SER A 76 -6.10 31.37 6.05
C SER A 76 -7.54 31.33 5.51
N MET A 77 -8.10 30.16 5.28
CA MET A 77 -9.46 29.96 4.75
C MET A 77 -10.25 29.03 5.71
N PRO A 78 -10.70 29.55 6.87
CA PRO A 78 -11.29 28.71 7.91
C PRO A 78 -12.65 28.15 7.48
N ASN A 79 -12.68 26.85 7.28
CA ASN A 79 -13.90 26.04 7.19
C ASN A 79 -13.64 24.70 7.90
N PRO A 80 -14.65 23.90 8.21
CA PRO A 80 -14.47 22.66 8.96
C PRO A 80 -13.44 21.71 8.32
N GLY A 81 -13.45 21.55 7.00
CA GLY A 81 -12.47 20.69 6.29
C GLY A 81 -11.04 21.22 6.37
N ASN A 82 -10.86 22.54 6.26
CA ASN A 82 -9.54 23.15 6.40
C ASN A 82 -9.02 23.09 7.85
N GLN A 83 -9.90 23.21 8.85
CA GLN A 83 -9.51 23.03 10.24
C GLN A 83 -9.02 21.62 10.51
N MET A 84 -9.73 20.60 10.03
CA MET A 84 -9.27 19.20 10.11
C MET A 84 -7.91 19.00 9.43
N ALA A 85 -7.73 19.53 8.22
CA ALA A 85 -6.46 19.48 7.50
C ALA A 85 -5.30 20.12 8.29
N VAL A 86 -5.54 21.25 8.96
CA VAL A 86 -4.54 21.89 9.82
C VAL A 86 -4.17 21.00 11.00
N GLU A 87 -5.15 20.38 11.64
CA GLU A 87 -4.93 19.46 12.78
C GLU A 87 -4.16 18.23 12.36
N ASP A 88 -4.51 17.63 11.22
CA ASP A 88 -3.81 16.45 10.68
C ASP A 88 -2.35 16.77 10.35
N ILE A 89 -2.10 17.91 9.70
CA ILE A 89 -0.73 18.34 9.41
C ILE A 89 0.07 18.55 10.70
N LYS A 90 -0.52 19.20 11.72
CA LYS A 90 0.13 19.37 13.02
C LYS A 90 0.49 18.03 13.65
N ARG A 91 -0.45 17.08 13.65
CA ARG A 91 -0.22 15.74 14.18
C ARG A 91 0.95 15.03 13.49
N VAL A 92 1.00 15.07 12.16
CA VAL A 92 2.13 14.52 11.40
C VAL A 92 3.45 15.20 11.78
N GLN A 93 3.48 16.51 11.85
CA GLN A 93 4.68 17.27 12.26
C GLN A 93 5.14 16.92 13.68
N GLU A 94 4.20 16.76 14.61
CA GLU A 94 4.51 16.32 15.99
C GLU A 94 5.12 14.92 16.04
N VAL A 95 4.57 13.97 15.30
CA VAL A 95 5.11 12.61 15.22
C VAL A 95 6.52 12.62 14.62
N VAL A 96 6.73 13.35 13.53
CA VAL A 96 8.07 13.51 12.93
C VAL A 96 9.07 14.09 13.94
N ALA A 97 8.67 15.12 14.69
CA ALA A 97 9.55 15.79 15.64
C ALA A 97 9.86 14.94 16.89
N ARG A 98 8.85 14.25 17.43
CA ARG A 98 9.01 13.46 18.67
C ARG A 98 9.67 12.11 18.45
N GLU A 99 9.32 11.43 17.36
CA GLU A 99 9.72 10.06 17.10
C GLU A 99 10.84 9.97 16.06
N SER A 100 11.34 11.10 15.56
CA SER A 100 12.37 11.18 14.51
C SER A 100 12.01 10.38 13.26
N LYS A 101 10.72 10.23 12.97
CA LYS A 101 10.23 9.53 11.79
C LYS A 101 10.47 10.35 10.53
N GLN A 102 10.71 9.66 9.43
CA GLN A 102 10.92 10.28 8.12
C GLN A 102 9.62 10.26 7.30
N LEU A 103 9.43 11.34 6.54
CA LEU A 103 8.40 11.42 5.53
C LEU A 103 8.92 10.78 4.23
N VAL A 104 8.09 9.98 3.61
CA VAL A 104 8.38 9.34 2.33
C VAL A 104 7.18 9.42 1.40
N TYR A 105 7.42 9.42 0.10
CA TYR A 105 6.38 9.22 -0.89
C TYR A 105 6.34 7.75 -1.27
N THR A 106 5.14 7.23 -1.40
CA THR A 106 4.94 5.81 -1.72
C THR A 106 3.99 5.63 -2.88
N HIS A 107 4.19 4.55 -3.60
CA HIS A 107 3.24 4.03 -4.58
C HIS A 107 3.21 2.50 -4.47
N TYR A 108 2.01 1.94 -4.55
CA TYR A 108 1.80 0.50 -4.54
C TYR A 108 0.98 0.08 -5.73
N ASN A 109 1.43 -0.94 -6.44
CA ASN A 109 0.64 -1.53 -7.51
C ASN A 109 0.85 -3.04 -7.65
N LEU A 110 -0.08 -3.67 -8.34
CA LEU A 110 -0.06 -5.06 -8.73
C LEU A 110 -0.04 -5.16 -10.24
N VAL A 111 0.98 -5.78 -10.79
CA VAL A 111 0.99 -6.17 -12.20
C VAL A 111 0.51 -7.61 -12.29
N VAL A 112 -0.61 -7.82 -12.93
CA VAL A 112 -1.25 -9.13 -13.06
C VAL A 112 -1.16 -9.57 -14.52
N ALA A 113 -0.44 -10.65 -14.77
CA ALA A 113 -0.39 -11.31 -16.07
C ALA A 113 -1.42 -12.43 -16.11
N MET A 114 -2.24 -12.43 -17.14
CA MET A 114 -3.36 -13.35 -17.34
C MET A 114 -3.29 -13.97 -18.71
N SER A 115 -3.78 -15.21 -18.87
CA SER A 115 -3.96 -15.82 -20.18
C SER A 115 -4.98 -15.03 -21.03
N ALA A 116 -4.96 -15.26 -22.34
CA ALA A 116 -5.84 -14.55 -23.28
C ALA A 116 -7.34 -14.79 -23.00
N ASP A 117 -7.67 -15.97 -22.47
CA ASP A 117 -9.04 -16.42 -22.22
C ASP A 117 -9.56 -16.08 -20.83
N THR A 118 -8.73 -15.43 -20.00
CA THR A 118 -9.13 -15.06 -18.65
C THR A 118 -10.14 -13.92 -18.65
N ASP A 119 -11.23 -14.10 -17.92
CA ASP A 119 -12.22 -13.06 -17.69
C ASP A 119 -11.65 -11.98 -16.72
N LEU A 120 -11.33 -10.84 -17.31
CA LEU A 120 -10.77 -9.70 -16.59
C LEU A 120 -11.69 -9.19 -15.46
N HIS A 121 -13.01 -9.27 -15.66
CA HIS A 121 -13.97 -8.82 -14.66
C HIS A 121 -13.93 -9.71 -13.41
N LYS A 122 -13.82 -11.02 -13.57
CA LYS A 122 -13.71 -11.95 -12.44
C LYS A 122 -12.44 -11.69 -11.63
N CYS A 123 -11.31 -11.47 -12.31
CA CYS A 123 -10.05 -11.14 -11.66
C CYS A 123 -10.16 -9.81 -10.90
N THR A 124 -10.71 -8.77 -11.54
CA THR A 124 -10.89 -7.45 -10.93
C THR A 124 -11.80 -7.54 -9.70
N ASN A 125 -12.95 -8.19 -9.82
CA ASN A 125 -13.89 -8.36 -8.71
C ASN A 125 -13.28 -9.16 -7.54
N HIS A 126 -12.48 -10.17 -7.85
CA HIS A 126 -11.77 -10.93 -6.81
C HIS A 126 -10.83 -10.01 -6.02
N LEU A 127 -9.98 -9.25 -6.73
CA LEU A 127 -9.06 -8.31 -6.11
C LEU A 127 -9.79 -7.23 -5.29
N GLU A 128 -10.81 -6.60 -5.87
CA GLU A 128 -11.61 -5.59 -5.18
C GLU A 128 -12.20 -6.15 -3.88
N ASN A 129 -12.78 -7.34 -3.92
CA ASN A 129 -13.36 -7.97 -2.74
C ASN A 129 -12.31 -8.27 -1.66
N GLN A 130 -11.15 -8.77 -2.05
CA GLN A 130 -10.10 -9.12 -1.10
C GLN A 130 -9.49 -7.86 -0.45
N PHE A 131 -9.15 -6.84 -1.25
CA PHE A 131 -8.58 -5.61 -0.72
C PHE A 131 -9.60 -4.79 0.07
N SER A 132 -10.87 -4.77 -0.35
CA SER A 132 -11.95 -4.10 0.38
C SER A 132 -12.15 -4.67 1.80
N ARG A 133 -11.99 -5.99 1.98
CA ARG A 133 -12.00 -6.62 3.32
C ARG A 133 -10.89 -6.12 4.22
N MET A 134 -9.80 -5.64 3.66
CA MET A 134 -8.68 -5.05 4.38
C MET A 134 -8.82 -3.52 4.54
N GLY A 135 -9.91 -2.93 4.07
CA GLY A 135 -10.12 -1.49 4.06
C GLY A 135 -9.31 -0.74 2.99
N ILE A 136 -8.77 -1.46 2.00
CA ILE A 136 -7.97 -0.89 0.92
C ILE A 136 -8.82 -0.87 -0.36
N HIS A 137 -8.89 0.29 -1.01
CA HIS A 137 -9.57 0.42 -2.29
C HIS A 137 -8.60 0.42 -3.45
N ILE A 138 -8.86 -0.45 -4.42
CA ILE A 138 -8.07 -0.51 -5.65
C ILE A 138 -8.55 0.60 -6.59
N SER A 139 -7.60 1.34 -7.16
CA SER A 139 -7.92 2.31 -8.20
C SER A 139 -8.41 1.61 -9.47
N LYS A 140 -9.53 2.10 -10.00
CA LYS A 140 -10.12 1.62 -11.27
C LYS A 140 -9.53 2.34 -12.50
N ARG A 141 -8.41 3.04 -12.34
CA ARG A 141 -7.78 3.76 -13.45
C ARG A 141 -7.53 2.84 -14.64
N ALA A 142 -7.94 3.30 -15.80
CA ALA A 142 -7.74 2.58 -17.06
C ALA A 142 -6.91 3.37 -18.08
N TYR A 143 -6.74 4.67 -17.86
CA TYR A 143 -6.16 5.59 -18.84
C TYR A 143 -4.62 5.57 -18.87
N ASN A 144 -3.95 5.29 -17.77
CA ASN A 144 -2.48 5.29 -17.66
C ASN A 144 -1.86 3.91 -17.45
N GLN A 145 -2.51 2.85 -17.92
CA GLN A 145 -2.08 1.47 -17.73
C GLN A 145 -0.68 1.19 -18.27
N LEU A 146 -0.35 1.71 -19.46
CA LEU A 146 0.97 1.54 -20.06
C LEU A 146 2.05 2.25 -19.23
N GLU A 147 1.77 3.47 -18.78
CA GLU A 147 2.67 4.24 -17.93
C GLU A 147 2.96 3.51 -16.62
N LEU A 148 1.91 3.07 -15.93
CA LEU A 148 2.05 2.29 -14.70
C LEU A 148 2.83 0.99 -14.92
N PHE A 149 2.57 0.30 -16.04
CA PHE A 149 3.29 -0.93 -16.38
C PHE A 149 4.79 -0.66 -16.59
N VAL A 150 5.15 0.33 -17.41
CA VAL A 150 6.55 0.70 -17.67
C VAL A 150 7.26 1.13 -16.38
N ASN A 151 6.60 1.94 -15.56
CA ASN A 151 7.15 2.41 -14.29
C ASN A 151 7.22 1.33 -13.20
N SER A 152 6.57 0.19 -13.40
CA SER A 152 6.65 -0.96 -12.51
C SER A 152 7.93 -1.79 -12.67
N PHE A 153 8.70 -1.57 -13.74
CA PHE A 153 10.00 -2.24 -13.89
C PHE A 153 11.06 -1.64 -12.95
N PRO A 154 11.92 -2.48 -12.39
CA PRO A 154 13.03 -2.00 -11.55
C PRO A 154 13.86 -0.94 -12.28
N GLY A 155 14.07 0.18 -11.61
CA GLY A 155 14.82 1.32 -12.15
C GLY A 155 13.99 2.36 -12.92
N ASN A 156 12.74 2.07 -13.29
CA ASN A 156 11.87 3.00 -14.04
C ASN A 156 10.89 3.79 -13.17
N CYS A 157 10.84 3.55 -11.87
CA CYS A 157 9.86 4.18 -10.96
C CYS A 157 9.93 5.72 -10.90
N TYR A 158 11.00 6.34 -11.40
CA TYR A 158 11.15 7.80 -11.46
C TYR A 158 10.12 8.47 -12.37
N GLY A 159 9.59 7.76 -13.35
CA GLY A 159 8.57 8.24 -14.29
C GLY A 159 7.18 8.41 -13.69
N MET A 160 6.95 7.92 -12.46
CA MET A 160 5.66 8.09 -11.79
C MET A 160 5.36 9.55 -11.48
N ASN A 161 4.16 9.99 -11.82
CA ASN A 161 3.73 11.35 -11.60
C ASN A 161 3.68 11.67 -10.09
N PRO A 162 4.40 12.72 -9.62
CA PRO A 162 4.44 13.06 -8.21
C PRO A 162 3.10 13.56 -7.66
N ASP A 163 2.23 14.10 -8.50
CA ASP A 163 1.01 14.75 -8.06
C ASP A 163 -0.15 13.77 -7.81
N TYR A 164 -0.21 12.67 -8.55
CA TYR A 164 -1.33 11.72 -8.45
C TYR A 164 -0.93 10.24 -8.38
N ASP A 165 0.34 9.88 -8.56
CA ASP A 165 0.80 8.50 -8.40
C ASP A 165 1.54 8.26 -7.09
N ARG A 166 1.86 9.32 -6.34
CA ARG A 166 2.60 9.23 -5.09
C ARG A 166 1.82 9.88 -3.97
N PHE A 167 1.78 9.25 -2.82
CA PHE A 167 1.23 9.86 -1.63
C PHE A 167 2.27 9.94 -0.51
N LEU A 168 2.15 10.98 0.29
CA LEU A 168 3.06 11.24 1.41
C LEU A 168 2.61 10.42 2.63
N THR A 169 3.53 9.69 3.23
CA THR A 169 3.30 8.91 4.45
C THR A 169 4.54 8.88 5.34
N LEU A 170 4.41 8.34 6.54
CA LEU A 170 5.53 8.05 7.42
C LEU A 170 6.28 6.80 6.95
N GLY A 171 7.59 6.77 7.13
CA GLY A 171 8.43 5.68 6.67
C GLY A 171 8.02 4.31 7.20
N ASP A 172 7.61 4.23 8.46
CA ASP A 172 7.12 2.99 9.07
C ASP A 172 5.83 2.51 8.43
N ALA A 173 4.92 3.44 8.09
CA ALA A 173 3.66 3.12 7.43
C ALA A 173 3.89 2.66 5.98
N ALA A 174 4.95 3.15 5.32
CA ALA A 174 5.28 2.74 3.97
C ALA A 174 5.61 1.24 3.85
N ALA A 175 6.18 0.64 4.87
CA ALA A 175 6.59 -0.76 4.89
C ALA A 175 5.46 -1.74 5.23
N CYS A 176 4.27 -1.25 5.58
CA CYS A 176 3.22 -2.05 6.20
C CYS A 176 2.55 -3.08 5.31
N LEU A 177 2.61 -2.94 3.99
CA LEU A 177 2.11 -3.96 3.05
C LEU A 177 3.14 -5.06 2.77
N MET A 178 4.42 -4.84 3.13
CA MET A 178 5.45 -5.86 3.05
C MET A 178 5.69 -6.46 4.43
N TYR A 179 5.58 -7.76 4.52
CA TYR A 179 5.85 -8.47 5.74
C TYR A 179 7.36 -8.63 5.96
N LYS A 180 7.81 -8.53 7.22
CA LYS A 180 9.17 -8.94 7.59
C LYS A 180 9.35 -10.43 7.30
N GLU A 181 10.55 -10.81 6.88
CA GLU A 181 10.91 -12.21 6.71
C GLU A 181 10.49 -13.03 7.92
N ARG A 182 9.79 -14.12 7.65
CA ARG A 182 9.48 -15.12 8.64
C ARG A 182 10.55 -16.19 8.61
N ILE A 183 11.21 -16.38 9.71
CA ILE A 183 12.10 -17.53 9.86
C ILE A 183 11.19 -18.76 10.04
N LEU A 184 11.19 -19.63 9.04
CA LEU A 184 10.51 -20.91 9.12
C LEU A 184 11.39 -21.91 9.87
N HIS A 185 10.92 -22.35 11.00
CA HIS A 185 11.53 -23.43 11.77
C HIS A 185 10.81 -24.74 11.48
N SER A 186 11.55 -25.81 11.28
CA SER A 186 11.01 -27.15 11.20
C SER A 186 11.56 -28.02 12.33
N GLU A 187 10.69 -28.74 13.00
CA GLU A 187 11.13 -29.72 13.99
C GLU A 187 11.75 -30.95 13.33
N LYS A 188 12.80 -31.49 13.95
CA LYS A 188 13.44 -32.74 13.51
C LYS A 188 12.69 -33.95 14.04
N THR A 189 11.41 -34.05 13.76
CA THR A 189 10.54 -35.15 14.16
C THR A 189 9.94 -35.84 12.95
N PRO A 190 9.47 -37.09 13.05
CA PRO A 190 8.75 -37.77 11.97
C PRO A 190 7.50 -36.98 11.52
N LEU A 191 6.85 -36.29 12.44
CA LEU A 191 5.78 -35.35 12.17
C LEU A 191 6.40 -33.94 12.08
N LYS A 192 6.59 -33.44 10.87
CA LYS A 192 7.16 -32.11 10.65
C LYS A 192 6.12 -31.03 10.91
N ILE A 193 6.28 -30.30 11.99
CA ILE A 193 5.50 -29.10 12.28
C ILE A 193 6.33 -27.89 11.87
N TYR A 194 5.74 -27.05 11.03
CA TYR A 194 6.33 -25.79 10.64
C TYR A 194 5.71 -24.67 11.44
N TYR A 195 6.52 -23.84 12.05
CA TYR A 195 6.06 -22.64 12.74
C TYR A 195 6.90 -21.44 12.36
N THR A 196 6.33 -20.26 12.51
CA THR A 196 7.01 -18.99 12.25
C THR A 196 7.23 -18.26 13.57
N ASP A 197 8.48 -17.90 13.85
CA ASP A 197 8.77 -16.98 14.94
C ASP A 197 8.31 -15.57 14.54
N ARG A 198 7.53 -14.98 15.43
CA ARG A 198 7.20 -13.56 15.35
C ARG A 198 8.29 -12.80 16.11
N GLN A 199 9.16 -12.12 15.41
CA GLN A 199 10.00 -11.07 15.98
C GLN A 199 9.33 -9.72 15.86
#